data_f9cfad0dec74a027a2acf20719de5c09
#
_entry.id   f9cfad0dec74a027a2acf20719de5c09
#
_cell.length_a   1.000
_cell.length_b   1.000
_cell.length_c   1.000
_cell.angle_alpha   90.00
_cell.angle_beta   90.00
_cell.angle_gamma   90.00
#
_symmetry.space_group_name_H-M   'P 1'
#
loop_
_entity.id
_entity.type
_entity.pdbx_description
1 polymer ?
#
loop_
_entity_poly.entity_id
_entity_poly.type
_entity_poly.pdbx_seq_one_letter_code
_entity_poly.pdbx_strand_id
1 'polypeptide(L)'
;LSTQRSDLSGYELIDIVEKYNGILIPAHVFTPFKSYYGNCTDRMKDIFKEKYDKIFAIELGLSSDTYLADMISELENKTFVTNSDAHSLPKIAREYNKMQVEDISFKEVVKALKNEEGRKLGKYHRTHCDNCEKTIETKEPVEKCPYCGSDKVTFGVFDRIELIKDKPESKSPQNRPQYIYQVPLGFVPGVGGKTIEKLLDTFETEMNILHKLSKDDIESVVGEKIANKIEEARSGNCKVHAGGGGNYGKIE
;
A
#
# COMPACT_ATOMS: atom_id res chain seq x y z
N LEU A 1 13.44 12.72 24.06
CA LEU A 1 12.11 12.25 23.67
C LEU A 1 12.26 11.41 22.40
N SER A 2 11.85 10.15 22.43
CA SER A 2 11.81 9.30 21.23
C SER A 2 10.57 9.66 20.42
N THR A 3 10.73 9.92 19.12
CA THR A 3 9.62 10.12 18.19
C THR A 3 8.94 8.80 17.80
N GLN A 4 9.47 7.66 18.25
CA GLN A 4 9.01 6.31 17.88
C GLN A 4 7.94 5.76 18.81
N ARG A 5 7.71 6.38 19.98
CA ARG A 5 6.72 5.94 20.95
C ARG A 5 6.11 7.13 21.67
N SER A 6 4.80 7.12 21.78
CA SER A 6 4.01 8.05 22.57
C SER A 6 3.23 7.29 23.63
N ASP A 7 3.09 7.86 24.83
CA ASP A 7 2.21 7.33 25.88
C ASP A 7 0.75 7.80 25.71
N LEU A 8 0.48 8.59 24.66
CA LEU A 8 -0.85 9.08 24.32
C LEU A 8 -1.61 8.03 23.50
N SER A 9 -2.87 7.87 23.81
CA SER A 9 -3.79 7.08 23.01
C SER A 9 -4.09 7.76 21.66
N GLY A 10 -4.54 6.98 20.67
CA GLY A 10 -5.01 7.54 19.39
C GLY A 10 -6.14 8.56 19.58
N TYR A 11 -6.99 8.34 20.57
CA TYR A 11 -8.08 9.26 20.92
C TYR A 11 -7.58 10.64 21.40
N GLU A 12 -6.52 10.67 22.22
CA GLU A 12 -5.89 11.91 22.72
C GLU A 12 -5.08 12.61 21.65
N LEU A 13 -4.47 11.84 20.73
CA LEU A 13 -3.70 12.42 19.62
C LEU A 13 -4.56 13.29 18.70
N ILE A 14 -5.85 12.97 18.51
CA ILE A 14 -6.76 13.77 17.69
C ILE A 14 -6.87 15.20 18.24
N ASP A 15 -7.05 15.38 19.55
CA ASP A 15 -7.17 16.70 20.17
C ASP A 15 -5.90 17.53 19.98
N ILE A 16 -4.75 16.89 20.09
CA ILE A 16 -3.46 17.58 19.90
C ILE A 16 -3.32 18.02 18.44
N VAL A 17 -3.62 17.11 17.49
CA VAL A 17 -3.51 17.39 16.06
C VAL A 17 -4.46 18.52 15.66
N GLU A 18 -5.71 18.52 16.15
CA GLU A 18 -6.68 19.58 15.90
C GLU A 18 -6.23 20.93 16.48
N LYS A 19 -5.68 20.93 17.69
CA LYS A 19 -5.15 22.14 18.33
C LYS A 19 -4.11 22.87 17.47
N TYR A 20 -3.36 22.11 16.66
CA TYR A 20 -2.35 22.65 15.73
C TYR A 20 -2.84 22.74 14.28
N ASN A 21 -4.15 22.66 14.02
CA ASN A 21 -4.77 22.67 12.69
C ASN A 21 -4.19 21.58 11.75
N GLY A 22 -3.79 20.46 12.32
CA GLY A 22 -3.30 19.30 11.57
C GLY A 22 -4.40 18.30 11.23
N ILE A 23 -3.98 17.19 10.60
CA ILE A 23 -4.84 16.03 10.32
C ILE A 23 -4.18 14.78 10.87
N LEU A 24 -4.97 13.83 11.36
CA LEU A 24 -4.49 12.51 11.79
C LEU A 24 -4.80 11.49 10.71
N ILE A 25 -3.75 10.87 10.16
CA ILE A 25 -3.85 9.75 9.22
C ILE A 25 -3.16 8.55 9.87
N PRO A 26 -3.90 7.54 10.35
CA PRO A 26 -3.31 6.32 10.88
C PRO A 26 -2.47 5.62 9.81
N ALA A 27 -1.20 5.37 10.13
CA ALA A 27 -0.25 4.74 9.23
C ALA A 27 -0.45 3.22 9.17
N HIS A 28 -0.25 2.62 7.98
CA HIS A 28 -0.19 1.18 7.69
C HIS A 28 -1.12 0.33 8.57
N VAL A 29 -2.43 0.69 8.58
CA VAL A 29 -3.42 0.23 9.56
C VAL A 29 -3.59 -1.29 9.69
N PHE A 30 -3.13 -2.06 8.71
CA PHE A 30 -3.19 -3.53 8.69
C PHE A 30 -1.87 -4.22 9.01
N THR A 31 -0.76 -3.48 9.18
CA THR A 31 0.55 -4.09 9.42
C THR A 31 0.55 -4.87 10.75
N PRO A 32 0.88 -6.18 10.73
CA PRO A 32 0.95 -7.00 11.93
C PRO A 32 1.83 -6.37 13.02
N PHE A 33 1.49 -6.58 14.30
CA PHE A 33 2.20 -6.16 15.51
C PHE A 33 2.29 -4.64 15.79
N LYS A 34 1.95 -3.77 14.84
CA LYS A 34 2.25 -2.32 14.95
C LYS A 34 1.09 -1.40 14.61
N SER A 35 -0.06 -1.95 14.23
CA SER A 35 -1.15 -1.13 13.69
C SER A 35 -2.49 -1.38 14.38
N TYR A 36 -3.47 -0.54 14.06
CA TYR A 36 -4.79 -0.65 14.66
C TYR A 36 -5.42 -2.01 14.39
N TYR A 37 -5.64 -2.38 13.13
CA TYR A 37 -6.23 -3.68 12.79
C TYR A 37 -5.25 -4.84 12.94
N GLY A 38 -3.96 -4.59 12.79
CA GLY A 38 -2.94 -5.64 12.87
C GLY A 38 -2.78 -6.26 14.25
N ASN A 39 -2.96 -5.46 15.32
CA ASN A 39 -2.70 -5.93 16.68
C ASN A 39 -3.52 -5.25 17.78
N CYS A 40 -4.26 -4.18 17.51
CA CYS A 40 -4.86 -3.37 18.54
C CYS A 40 -6.38 -3.60 18.68
N THR A 41 -7.11 -3.67 17.57
CA THR A 41 -8.56 -3.74 17.58
C THR A 41 -9.11 -4.36 16.28
N ASP A 42 -10.32 -4.88 16.34
CA ASP A 42 -11.08 -5.30 15.17
C ASP A 42 -11.85 -4.14 14.53
N ARG A 43 -12.08 -3.06 15.28
CA ARG A 43 -12.76 -1.85 14.82
C ARG A 43 -12.09 -0.61 15.35
N MET A 44 -11.68 0.28 14.46
CA MET A 44 -11.07 1.57 14.82
C MET A 44 -12.06 2.47 15.57
N LYS A 45 -13.36 2.31 15.32
CA LYS A 45 -14.43 2.99 16.09
C LYS A 45 -14.34 2.73 17.59
N ASP A 46 -13.89 1.56 18.01
CA ASP A 46 -13.75 1.22 19.43
C ASP A 46 -12.65 2.03 20.13
N ILE A 47 -11.62 2.40 19.36
CA ILE A 47 -10.50 3.24 19.84
C ILE A 47 -10.87 4.73 19.82
N PHE A 48 -11.40 5.19 18.68
CA PHE A 48 -11.61 6.62 18.44
C PHE A 48 -12.99 7.13 18.87
N LYS A 49 -13.93 6.22 19.13
CA LYS A 49 -15.28 6.51 19.62
C LYS A 49 -15.96 7.61 18.77
N GLU A 50 -16.51 8.63 19.43
CA GLU A 50 -17.16 9.78 18.77
C GLU A 50 -16.21 10.63 17.91
N LYS A 51 -14.89 10.47 18.06
CA LYS A 51 -13.89 11.16 17.22
C LYS A 51 -13.54 10.40 15.95
N TYR A 52 -14.08 9.20 15.74
CA TYR A 52 -13.75 8.37 14.58
C TYR A 52 -13.97 9.09 13.23
N ASP A 53 -15.00 9.92 13.13
CA ASP A 53 -15.31 10.63 11.90
C ASP A 53 -14.33 11.78 11.59
N LYS A 54 -13.52 12.21 12.56
CA LYS A 54 -12.43 13.15 12.35
C LYS A 54 -11.26 12.53 11.56
N ILE A 55 -11.16 11.20 11.56
CA ILE A 55 -10.21 10.45 10.74
C ILE A 55 -10.88 10.21 9.38
N PHE A 56 -10.63 11.06 8.42
CA PHE A 56 -11.19 10.94 7.07
C PHE A 56 -10.30 10.17 6.10
N ALA A 57 -9.03 9.95 6.42
CA ALA A 57 -8.08 9.18 5.64
C ALA A 57 -7.29 8.19 6.50
N ILE A 58 -6.94 7.05 5.91
CA ILE A 58 -6.09 6.01 6.52
C ILE A 58 -5.04 5.55 5.51
N GLU A 59 -3.89 5.12 5.99
CA GLU A 59 -2.89 4.49 5.15
C GLU A 59 -3.02 2.97 5.18
N LEU A 60 -3.12 2.36 4.01
CA LEU A 60 -3.25 0.91 3.88
C LEU A 60 -1.96 0.17 4.20
N GLY A 61 -0.80 0.82 3.95
CA GLY A 61 0.51 0.18 4.02
C GLY A 61 0.80 -0.70 2.81
N LEU A 62 2.01 -1.25 2.77
CA LEU A 62 2.55 -2.02 1.63
C LEU A 62 1.89 -3.39 1.42
N SER A 63 1.05 -3.83 2.34
CA SER A 63 0.51 -5.19 2.37
C SER A 63 -1.01 -5.26 2.29
N SER A 64 -1.68 -4.16 1.93
CA SER A 64 -3.13 -4.12 1.70
C SER A 64 -3.47 -3.27 0.48
N ASP A 65 -4.63 -3.50 -0.08
CA ASP A 65 -5.16 -2.75 -1.20
C ASP A 65 -6.59 -2.26 -0.93
N THR A 66 -7.11 -1.50 -1.87
CA THR A 66 -8.48 -0.98 -1.79
C THR A 66 -9.51 -2.10 -1.74
N TYR A 67 -9.28 -3.20 -2.51
CA TYR A 67 -10.20 -4.33 -2.54
C TYR A 67 -10.35 -4.98 -1.17
N LEU A 68 -9.22 -5.27 -0.51
CA LEU A 68 -9.21 -5.87 0.82
C LEU A 68 -9.80 -4.92 1.88
N ALA A 69 -9.42 -3.65 1.86
CA ALA A 69 -9.91 -2.68 2.84
C ALA A 69 -11.42 -2.39 2.71
N ASP A 70 -11.98 -2.42 1.51
CA ASP A 70 -13.41 -2.23 1.26
C ASP A 70 -14.28 -3.40 1.74
N MET A 71 -13.69 -4.50 2.20
CA MET A 71 -14.40 -5.58 2.92
C MET A 71 -14.75 -5.20 4.38
N ILE A 72 -14.25 -4.07 4.88
CA ILE A 72 -14.51 -3.58 6.24
C ILE A 72 -15.44 -2.36 6.14
N SER A 73 -16.69 -2.52 6.60
CA SER A 73 -17.76 -1.53 6.39
C SER A 73 -17.46 -0.17 7.02
N GLU A 74 -16.79 -0.12 8.17
CA GLU A 74 -16.45 1.14 8.82
C GLU A 74 -15.48 2.02 8.01
N LEU A 75 -14.79 1.44 7.02
CA LEU A 75 -13.85 2.14 6.14
C LEU A 75 -14.51 2.73 4.87
N GLU A 76 -15.79 2.49 4.64
CA GLU A 76 -16.48 2.90 3.42
C GLU A 76 -16.34 4.40 3.11
N ASN A 77 -16.41 5.24 4.13
CA ASN A 77 -16.31 6.70 3.99
C ASN A 77 -14.87 7.23 4.23
N LYS A 78 -13.86 6.38 4.31
CA LYS A 78 -12.47 6.79 4.52
C LYS A 78 -11.72 6.87 3.19
N THR A 79 -10.90 7.89 3.04
CA THR A 79 -9.95 7.95 1.94
C THR A 79 -8.75 7.07 2.26
N PHE A 80 -8.37 6.25 1.30
CA PHE A 80 -7.21 5.40 1.46
C PHE A 80 -5.99 6.07 0.85
N VAL A 81 -4.89 6.15 1.58
CA VAL A 81 -3.59 6.56 1.09
C VAL A 81 -2.61 5.40 1.15
N THR A 82 -1.57 5.47 0.31
CA THR A 82 -0.45 4.55 0.34
C THR A 82 0.84 5.33 0.21
N ASN A 83 1.86 4.96 0.98
CA ASN A 83 3.13 5.65 0.97
C ASN A 83 4.27 4.62 0.97
N SER A 84 5.44 5.04 0.54
CA SER A 84 6.57 4.14 0.33
C SER A 84 7.15 3.53 1.61
N ASP A 85 6.89 4.10 2.78
CA ASP A 85 7.54 3.72 4.05
C ASP A 85 9.07 3.53 3.86
N ALA A 86 9.69 4.48 3.16
CA ALA A 86 11.04 4.37 2.66
C ALA A 86 12.06 4.62 3.76
N HIS A 87 12.89 3.61 4.07
CA HIS A 87 14.04 3.69 4.98
C HIS A 87 15.39 3.77 4.21
N SER A 88 15.35 3.92 2.88
CA SER A 88 16.52 4.08 2.02
C SER A 88 16.13 4.71 0.67
N LEU A 89 17.07 5.38 0.00
CA LEU A 89 16.82 6.08 -1.26
C LEU A 89 16.15 5.20 -2.33
N PRO A 90 16.58 3.95 -2.58
CA PRO A 90 15.96 3.09 -3.60
C PRO A 90 14.51 2.70 -3.30
N LYS A 91 14.02 2.95 -2.07
CA LYS A 91 12.64 2.64 -1.68
C LYS A 91 11.69 3.83 -1.78
N ILE A 92 12.21 5.02 -2.07
CA ILE A 92 11.39 6.22 -2.26
C ILE A 92 10.50 6.01 -3.49
N ALA A 93 9.22 6.39 -3.36
CA ALA A 93 8.20 6.30 -4.40
C ALA A 93 7.91 4.87 -4.92
N ARG A 94 8.33 3.81 -4.20
CA ARG A 94 7.86 2.43 -4.49
C ARG A 94 6.34 2.29 -4.34
N GLU A 95 5.76 3.14 -3.51
CA GLU A 95 4.34 3.46 -3.45
C GLU A 95 4.17 4.96 -3.29
N TYR A 96 3.12 5.51 -3.86
CA TYR A 96 2.84 6.94 -3.84
C TYR A 96 1.36 7.21 -4.14
N ASN A 97 0.95 8.44 -3.84
CA ASN A 97 -0.37 8.92 -4.16
C ASN A 97 -0.28 9.99 -5.24
N LYS A 98 -1.09 9.86 -6.29
CA LYS A 98 -1.26 10.92 -7.27
C LYS A 98 -2.43 11.79 -6.87
N MET A 99 -2.19 13.07 -6.61
CA MET A 99 -3.21 14.04 -6.24
C MET A 99 -3.39 15.06 -7.33
N GLN A 100 -4.64 15.40 -7.62
CA GLN A 100 -4.99 16.56 -8.44
C GLN A 100 -5.31 17.71 -7.50
N VAL A 101 -4.55 18.79 -7.54
CA VAL A 101 -4.65 19.97 -6.69
C VAL A 101 -4.55 21.23 -7.55
N GLU A 102 -5.05 22.37 -7.08
CA GLU A 102 -4.95 23.65 -7.78
C GLU A 102 -3.62 24.34 -7.50
N ASP A 103 -3.12 24.21 -6.27
CA ASP A 103 -1.80 24.67 -5.88
C ASP A 103 -1.11 23.68 -4.93
N ILE A 104 0.18 23.91 -4.64
CA ILE A 104 0.95 23.09 -3.68
C ILE A 104 0.80 23.71 -2.29
N SER A 105 -0.33 23.40 -1.63
CA SER A 105 -0.61 23.87 -0.27
C SER A 105 -1.21 22.75 0.59
N PHE A 106 -1.03 22.85 1.91
CA PHE A 106 -1.64 21.91 2.88
C PHE A 106 -3.17 21.87 2.72
N LYS A 107 -3.80 23.02 2.49
CA LYS A 107 -5.25 23.11 2.29
C LYS A 107 -5.71 22.28 1.09
N GLU A 108 -5.02 22.38 -0.03
CA GLU A 108 -5.34 21.62 -1.25
C GLU A 108 -5.10 20.12 -1.08
N VAL A 109 -4.04 19.72 -0.37
CA VAL A 109 -3.82 18.31 0.00
C VAL A 109 -4.96 17.79 0.86
N VAL A 110 -5.44 18.56 1.84
CA VAL A 110 -6.59 18.16 2.68
C VAL A 110 -7.85 17.99 1.84
N LYS A 111 -8.13 18.92 0.90
CA LYS A 111 -9.26 18.78 -0.03
C LYS A 111 -9.14 17.53 -0.90
N ALA A 112 -7.94 17.24 -1.42
CA ALA A 112 -7.71 16.03 -2.20
C ALA A 112 -7.95 14.74 -1.39
N LEU A 113 -7.50 14.71 -0.13
CA LEU A 113 -7.74 13.60 0.79
C LEU A 113 -9.22 13.43 1.18
N LYS A 114 -9.98 14.51 1.20
CA LYS A 114 -11.43 14.48 1.45
C LYS A 114 -12.27 14.24 0.20
N ASN A 115 -11.64 14.12 -0.97
CA ASN A 115 -12.31 14.06 -2.27
C ASN A 115 -13.25 15.27 -2.53
N GLU A 116 -12.89 16.43 -2.03
CA GLU A 116 -13.63 17.66 -2.22
C GLU A 116 -13.23 18.33 -3.54
N GLU A 117 -14.17 19.03 -4.18
CA GLU A 117 -13.94 19.87 -5.37
C GLU A 117 -13.20 19.13 -6.53
N GLY A 118 -13.41 17.84 -6.69
CA GLY A 118 -12.89 17.05 -7.83
C GLY A 118 -11.49 16.43 -7.67
N ARG A 119 -10.90 16.41 -6.47
CA ARG A 119 -9.55 15.82 -6.17
C ARG A 119 -9.59 14.30 -5.94
N LYS A 120 -8.52 13.50 -6.23
CA LYS A 120 -8.48 11.99 -6.23
C LYS A 120 -7.13 11.28 -6.03
N LEU A 121 -7.08 9.92 -5.72
CA LEU A 121 -5.93 9.08 -5.26
C LEU A 121 -5.87 7.56 -5.67
N GLY A 122 -4.69 6.77 -5.66
CA GLY A 122 -4.48 5.33 -6.06
C GLY A 122 -3.35 4.43 -5.40
N LYS A 123 -3.17 2.94 -5.39
CA LYS A 123 -2.39 2.01 -4.46
C LYS A 123 -2.03 0.52 -4.64
N TYR A 124 -1.29 -0.30 -3.58
CA TYR A 124 -0.73 -1.72 -3.55
C TYR A 124 -0.44 -2.58 -2.28
N HIS A 125 0.01 -3.97 -2.23
CA HIS A 125 0.10 -4.93 -1.07
C HIS A 125 0.75 -6.34 -1.04
N ARG A 126 0.89 -7.23 0.17
CA ARG A 126 1.01 -8.73 0.35
C ARG A 126 1.41 -9.45 1.70
N THR A 127 1.39 -10.93 1.88
CA THR A 127 1.45 -11.84 3.11
C THR A 127 2.54 -12.97 3.27
N HIS A 128 2.86 -13.56 4.55
CA HIS A 128 4.03 -14.45 4.88
C HIS A 128 3.98 -15.34 6.16
N CYS A 129 4.84 -16.42 6.30
CA CYS A 129 5.12 -17.25 7.48
C CYS A 129 6.52 -17.05 8.07
N ASP A 130 6.66 -16.87 9.40
CA ASP A 130 7.92 -16.45 10.08
C ASP A 130 8.88 -17.62 10.42
N ASN A 131 8.42 -18.87 10.50
CA ASN A 131 9.25 -19.97 10.96
C ASN A 131 10.00 -20.71 9.82
N CYS A 132 9.32 -20.97 8.70
CA CYS A 132 9.95 -21.61 7.55
C CYS A 132 10.22 -20.66 6.39
N GLU A 133 9.97 -19.37 6.61
CA GLU A 133 10.14 -18.29 5.63
C GLU A 133 9.37 -18.51 4.31
N LYS A 134 8.34 -19.37 4.35
CA LYS A 134 7.47 -19.64 3.20
C LYS A 134 6.23 -18.78 3.25
N THR A 135 5.83 -18.29 2.10
CA THR A 135 4.52 -17.69 1.92
C THR A 135 3.47 -18.79 1.91
N ILE A 136 2.41 -18.61 2.71
CA ILE A 136 1.29 -19.53 2.77
C ILE A 136 0.23 -19.02 1.80
N GLU A 137 -0.01 -19.75 0.73
CA GLU A 137 -1.03 -19.45 -0.26
C GLU A 137 -2.31 -20.23 0.09
N THR A 138 -3.15 -19.65 0.94
CA THR A 138 -4.46 -20.20 1.30
C THR A 138 -5.55 -19.16 1.13
N LYS A 139 -6.79 -19.63 0.93
CA LYS A 139 -7.98 -18.77 0.90
C LYS A 139 -8.56 -18.51 2.29
N GLU A 140 -8.10 -19.21 3.30
CA GLU A 140 -8.57 -19.14 4.67
C GLU A 140 -7.38 -18.96 5.62
N PRO A 141 -7.55 -18.20 6.72
CA PRO A 141 -6.53 -18.06 7.76
C PRO A 141 -6.15 -19.43 8.36
N VAL A 142 -4.86 -19.66 8.57
CA VAL A 142 -4.36 -20.92 9.14
C VAL A 142 -3.66 -20.68 10.48
N GLU A 143 -4.08 -21.41 11.52
CA GLU A 143 -3.47 -21.34 12.86
C GLU A 143 -2.08 -22.01 12.92
N LYS A 144 -1.81 -22.93 12.00
CA LYS A 144 -0.52 -23.64 11.91
C LYS A 144 -0.02 -23.65 10.47
N CYS A 145 1.29 -23.51 10.31
CA CYS A 145 1.92 -23.57 9.00
C CYS A 145 1.72 -24.93 8.35
N PRO A 146 1.11 -25.02 7.16
CA PRO A 146 0.87 -26.29 6.48
C PRO A 146 2.17 -26.98 6.00
N TYR A 147 3.28 -26.26 5.95
CA TYR A 147 4.56 -26.79 5.47
C TYR A 147 5.44 -27.38 6.59
N CYS A 148 5.42 -26.81 7.79
CA CYS A 148 6.28 -27.23 8.89
C CYS A 148 5.53 -27.50 10.21
N GLY A 149 4.22 -27.34 10.26
CA GLY A 149 3.38 -27.58 11.43
C GLY A 149 3.57 -26.58 12.59
N SER A 150 4.40 -25.56 12.41
CA SER A 150 4.65 -24.54 13.43
C SER A 150 3.39 -23.71 13.70
N ASP A 151 3.14 -23.38 14.96
CA ASP A 151 2.15 -22.42 15.43
C ASP A 151 2.64 -20.96 15.36
N LYS A 152 3.92 -20.75 15.03
CA LYS A 152 4.50 -19.42 14.76
C LYS A 152 4.08 -18.92 13.38
N VAL A 153 2.79 -18.73 13.20
CA VAL A 153 2.21 -18.15 11.99
C VAL A 153 1.85 -16.71 12.32
N THR A 154 2.50 -15.77 11.65
CA THR A 154 2.04 -14.39 11.65
C THR A 154 0.98 -14.25 10.59
N PHE A 155 -0.25 -13.96 11.02
CA PHE A 155 -1.31 -13.60 10.10
C PHE A 155 -0.84 -12.47 9.22
N GLY A 156 -0.84 -12.72 7.93
CA GLY A 156 -0.63 -11.67 6.98
C GLY A 156 -1.80 -10.69 6.97
N VAL A 157 -1.62 -9.61 6.26
CA VAL A 157 -2.68 -8.61 6.12
C VAL A 157 -3.96 -9.21 5.56
N PHE A 158 -3.85 -10.08 4.57
CA PHE A 158 -5.00 -10.79 4.00
C PHE A 158 -5.74 -11.62 5.05
N ASP A 159 -5.04 -12.48 5.79
CA ASP A 159 -5.64 -13.33 6.82
C ASP A 159 -6.33 -12.50 7.91
N ARG A 160 -5.69 -11.40 8.30
CA ARG A 160 -6.28 -10.50 9.30
C ARG A 160 -7.54 -9.83 8.79
N ILE A 161 -7.57 -9.37 7.54
CA ILE A 161 -8.75 -8.77 6.92
C ILE A 161 -9.86 -9.82 6.81
N GLU A 162 -9.57 -11.05 6.41
CA GLU A 162 -10.53 -12.16 6.36
C GLU A 162 -11.18 -12.43 7.73
N LEU A 163 -10.43 -12.30 8.83
CA LEU A 163 -10.95 -12.47 10.18
C LEU A 163 -11.86 -11.33 10.64
N ILE A 164 -11.57 -10.10 10.24
CA ILE A 164 -12.29 -8.91 10.73
C ILE A 164 -13.26 -8.30 9.72
N LYS A 165 -13.32 -8.81 8.50
CA LYS A 165 -14.26 -8.32 7.48
C LYS A 165 -15.70 -8.55 7.93
N ASP A 166 -16.57 -7.62 7.56
CA ASP A 166 -18.01 -7.67 7.80
C ASP A 166 -18.83 -7.57 6.50
N LYS A 167 -18.16 -7.54 5.36
CA LYS A 167 -18.75 -7.66 4.03
C LYS A 167 -18.24 -8.95 3.36
N PRO A 168 -19.10 -9.74 2.72
CA PRO A 168 -18.68 -10.99 2.04
C PRO A 168 -17.84 -10.73 0.80
N GLU A 169 -18.03 -9.57 0.17
CA GLU A 169 -17.32 -9.13 -1.04
C GLU A 169 -16.93 -7.65 -0.92
N SER A 170 -15.84 -7.30 -1.58
CA SER A 170 -15.42 -5.91 -1.70
C SER A 170 -16.39 -5.14 -2.60
N LYS A 171 -16.86 -4.00 -2.09
CA LYS A 171 -17.68 -3.08 -2.86
C LYS A 171 -17.18 -1.66 -2.63
N SER A 172 -16.36 -1.19 -3.53
CA SER A 172 -15.84 0.18 -3.46
C SER A 172 -16.95 1.20 -3.73
N PRO A 173 -17.02 2.29 -2.95
CA PRO A 173 -17.86 3.43 -3.24
C PRO A 173 -17.53 4.06 -4.61
N GLN A 174 -18.52 4.66 -5.28
CA GLN A 174 -18.33 5.23 -6.63
C GLN A 174 -17.24 6.30 -6.72
N ASN A 175 -17.01 7.04 -5.64
CA ASN A 175 -16.00 8.08 -5.55
C ASN A 175 -14.62 7.57 -5.09
N ARG A 176 -14.47 6.26 -4.84
CA ARG A 176 -13.17 5.69 -4.46
C ARG A 176 -12.24 5.72 -5.67
N PRO A 177 -11.05 6.30 -5.55
CA PRO A 177 -10.08 6.33 -6.62
C PRO A 177 -9.63 4.92 -7.04
N GLN A 178 -9.41 4.74 -8.33
CA GLN A 178 -8.90 3.49 -8.86
C GLN A 178 -7.51 3.20 -8.28
N TYR A 179 -7.34 1.96 -7.89
CA TYR A 179 -6.07 1.41 -7.51
C TYR A 179 -5.27 0.99 -8.75
N ILE A 180 -4.06 1.50 -8.89
CA ILE A 180 -3.20 1.20 -10.03
C ILE A 180 -2.04 0.32 -9.57
N TYR A 181 -2.02 -0.92 -10.06
CA TYR A 181 -0.94 -1.86 -9.78
C TYR A 181 0.30 -1.48 -10.58
N GLN A 182 1.47 -1.49 -9.93
CA GLN A 182 2.76 -1.28 -10.61
C GLN A 182 3.84 -2.20 -10.06
N VAL A 183 4.72 -2.60 -10.95
CA VAL A 183 5.92 -3.36 -10.62
C VAL A 183 7.11 -2.42 -10.81
N PRO A 184 7.89 -2.11 -9.76
CA PRO A 184 9.10 -1.33 -9.91
C PRO A 184 10.08 -1.97 -10.90
N LEU A 185 10.75 -1.18 -11.72
CA LEU A 185 11.70 -1.67 -12.75
C LEU A 185 12.75 -2.61 -12.19
N GLY A 186 13.22 -2.36 -10.95
CA GLY A 186 14.20 -3.20 -10.28
C GLY A 186 13.73 -4.63 -9.95
N PHE A 187 12.42 -4.91 -10.05
CA PHE A 187 11.85 -6.25 -9.87
C PHE A 187 11.61 -6.98 -11.19
N VAL A 188 11.73 -6.28 -12.33
CA VAL A 188 11.53 -6.89 -13.66
C VAL A 188 12.76 -7.74 -14.00
N PRO A 189 12.60 -9.04 -14.29
CA PRO A 189 13.71 -9.94 -14.58
C PRO A 189 14.55 -9.45 -15.76
N GLY A 190 15.86 -9.30 -15.55
CA GLY A 190 16.80 -8.80 -16.55
C GLY A 190 16.93 -7.27 -16.61
N VAL A 191 16.18 -6.53 -15.80
CA VAL A 191 16.33 -5.09 -15.63
C VAL A 191 17.25 -4.81 -14.45
N GLY A 192 18.55 -4.74 -14.70
CA GLY A 192 19.58 -4.42 -13.71
C GLY A 192 19.82 -2.92 -13.55
N GLY A 193 20.65 -2.55 -12.55
CA GLY A 193 20.91 -1.13 -12.24
C GLY A 193 21.37 -0.29 -13.44
N LYS A 194 22.25 -0.83 -14.30
CA LYS A 194 22.69 -0.13 -15.52
C LYS A 194 21.58 0.09 -16.56
N THR A 195 20.63 -0.85 -16.63
CA THR A 195 19.46 -0.73 -17.51
C THR A 195 18.51 0.36 -16.99
N ILE A 196 18.29 0.38 -15.66
CA ILE A 196 17.48 1.41 -15.00
C ILE A 196 18.11 2.78 -15.20
N GLU A 197 19.41 2.92 -14.96
CA GLU A 197 20.15 4.17 -15.16
C GLU A 197 19.99 4.68 -16.59
N LYS A 198 20.21 3.83 -17.59
CA LYS A 198 20.03 4.18 -19.02
C LYS A 198 18.60 4.64 -19.34
N LEU A 199 17.59 3.97 -18.78
CA LEU A 199 16.19 4.35 -18.96
C LEU A 199 15.88 5.69 -18.28
N LEU A 200 16.38 5.92 -17.07
CA LEU A 200 16.17 7.17 -16.33
C LEU A 200 16.89 8.35 -16.97
N ASP A 201 18.09 8.16 -17.48
CA ASP A 201 18.84 9.19 -18.23
C ASP A 201 18.08 9.64 -19.49
N THR A 202 17.32 8.72 -20.11
CA THR A 202 16.56 9.02 -21.34
C THR A 202 15.18 9.57 -21.04
N PHE A 203 14.50 9.02 -20.03
CA PHE A 203 13.06 9.26 -19.79
C PHE A 203 12.78 9.93 -18.44
N GLU A 204 13.80 10.38 -17.75
CA GLU A 204 13.79 11.18 -16.52
C GLU A 204 13.25 10.44 -15.28
N THR A 205 12.11 9.76 -15.37
CA THR A 205 11.47 9.13 -14.19
C THR A 205 10.97 7.72 -14.48
N GLU A 206 11.02 6.86 -13.47
CA GLU A 206 10.42 5.53 -13.52
C GLU A 206 8.92 5.58 -13.82
N MET A 207 8.23 6.63 -13.36
CA MET A 207 6.82 6.86 -13.63
C MET A 207 6.51 7.11 -15.09
N ASN A 208 7.37 7.83 -15.80
CA ASN A 208 7.23 7.99 -17.24
C ASN A 208 7.35 6.63 -17.94
N ILE A 209 8.37 5.85 -17.55
CA ILE A 209 8.65 4.52 -18.12
C ILE A 209 7.49 3.56 -17.85
N LEU A 210 6.96 3.52 -16.63
CA LEU A 210 5.92 2.56 -16.24
C LEU A 210 4.51 2.93 -16.73
N HIS A 211 4.20 4.21 -16.93
CA HIS A 211 2.80 4.62 -17.14
C HIS A 211 2.53 5.50 -18.36
N LYS A 212 3.55 6.04 -19.03
CA LYS A 212 3.32 7.02 -20.11
C LYS A 212 3.94 6.62 -21.45
N LEU A 213 5.09 5.96 -21.44
CA LEU A 213 5.82 5.64 -22.66
C LEU A 213 5.19 4.47 -23.41
N SER A 214 5.30 4.46 -24.73
CA SER A 214 4.99 3.30 -25.54
C SER A 214 6.07 2.21 -25.36
N LYS A 215 5.72 0.97 -25.73
CA LYS A 215 6.69 -0.12 -25.78
C LYS A 215 7.85 0.21 -26.72
N ASP A 216 7.55 0.82 -27.87
CA ASP A 216 8.54 1.16 -28.91
C ASP A 216 9.57 2.18 -28.40
N ASP A 217 9.12 3.17 -27.59
CA ASP A 217 10.03 4.11 -26.96
C ASP A 217 11.04 3.39 -26.05
N ILE A 218 10.54 2.48 -25.20
CA ILE A 218 11.37 1.69 -24.28
C ILE A 218 12.30 0.76 -25.07
N GLU A 219 11.80 0.11 -26.11
CA GLU A 219 12.56 -0.80 -26.97
C GLU A 219 13.74 -0.11 -27.65
N SER A 220 13.55 1.14 -28.08
CA SER A 220 14.61 1.94 -28.74
C SER A 220 15.84 2.14 -27.82
N VAL A 221 15.63 2.07 -26.49
CA VAL A 221 16.71 2.29 -25.50
C VAL A 221 17.31 0.99 -24.99
N VAL A 222 16.48 -0.03 -24.68
CA VAL A 222 16.92 -1.24 -24.00
C VAL A 222 16.78 -2.53 -24.82
N GLY A 223 16.19 -2.44 -26.03
CA GLY A 223 15.97 -3.55 -26.94
C GLY A 223 14.69 -4.35 -26.61
N GLU A 224 14.22 -5.07 -27.62
CA GLU A 224 12.93 -5.77 -27.61
C GLU A 224 12.73 -6.70 -26.41
N LYS A 225 13.73 -7.49 -26.06
CA LYS A 225 13.64 -8.47 -24.96
C LYS A 225 13.32 -7.83 -23.61
N ILE A 226 13.94 -6.72 -23.30
CA ILE A 226 13.73 -5.98 -22.04
C ILE A 226 12.42 -5.20 -22.11
N ALA A 227 12.12 -4.56 -23.24
CA ALA A 227 10.87 -3.84 -23.44
C ALA A 227 9.64 -4.76 -23.28
N ASN A 228 9.69 -5.98 -23.82
CA ASN A 228 8.63 -6.98 -23.64
C ASN A 228 8.42 -7.30 -22.16
N LYS A 229 9.49 -7.52 -21.38
CA LYS A 229 9.37 -7.82 -19.94
C LYS A 229 8.81 -6.65 -19.14
N ILE A 230 9.19 -5.43 -19.49
CA ILE A 230 8.61 -4.22 -18.86
C ILE A 230 7.11 -4.13 -19.19
N GLU A 231 6.72 -4.44 -20.43
CA GLU A 231 5.32 -4.40 -20.85
C GLU A 231 4.48 -5.51 -20.16
N GLU A 232 5.03 -6.73 -20.01
CA GLU A 232 4.41 -7.80 -19.23
C GLU A 232 4.19 -7.37 -17.76
N ALA A 233 5.18 -6.71 -17.17
CA ALA A 233 5.08 -6.18 -15.80
C ALA A 233 4.05 -5.05 -15.69
N ARG A 234 3.95 -4.16 -16.68
CA ARG A 234 2.96 -3.06 -16.74
C ARG A 234 1.53 -3.56 -16.91
N SER A 235 1.33 -4.60 -17.70
CA SER A 235 0.01 -5.20 -17.96
C SER A 235 -0.47 -6.14 -16.85
N GLY A 236 0.36 -6.42 -15.84
CA GLY A 236 0.05 -7.36 -14.76
C GLY A 236 0.08 -8.84 -15.20
N ASN A 237 0.58 -9.13 -16.41
CA ASN A 237 0.63 -10.49 -16.96
C ASN A 237 1.86 -11.29 -16.51
N CYS A 238 2.67 -10.74 -15.59
CA CYS A 238 3.83 -11.41 -15.04
C CYS A 238 3.42 -12.38 -13.90
N LYS A 239 4.10 -13.52 -13.82
CA LYS A 239 3.99 -14.41 -12.65
C LYS A 239 4.70 -13.77 -11.47
N VAL A 240 3.94 -13.43 -10.44
CA VAL A 240 4.48 -12.82 -9.23
C VAL A 240 4.55 -13.86 -8.13
N HIS A 241 5.75 -14.15 -7.64
CA HIS A 241 5.94 -14.92 -6.42
C HIS A 241 5.84 -14.00 -5.21
N ALA A 242 4.95 -14.33 -4.30
CA ALA A 242 4.73 -13.54 -3.10
C ALA A 242 6.03 -13.39 -2.30
N GLY A 243 6.32 -12.19 -1.86
CA GLY A 243 7.30 -11.92 -0.81
C GLY A 243 6.65 -12.03 0.57
N GLY A 244 7.46 -12.08 1.65
CA GLY A 244 6.94 -12.10 3.00
C GLY A 244 8.08 -12.05 4.03
N GLY A 245 7.77 -11.83 5.33
CA GLY A 245 8.77 -11.73 6.40
C GLY A 245 9.82 -10.64 6.17
N GLY A 246 9.43 -9.52 5.54
CA GLY A 246 10.35 -8.44 5.17
C GLY A 246 11.08 -8.66 3.85
N ASN A 247 10.89 -9.80 3.19
CA ASN A 247 11.41 -10.05 1.84
C ASN A 247 10.37 -9.68 0.77
N TYR A 248 10.82 -9.02 -0.28
CA TYR A 248 9.95 -8.65 -1.40
C TYR A 248 9.69 -9.84 -2.33
N GLY A 249 8.50 -9.88 -2.92
CA GLY A 249 8.17 -10.84 -3.96
C GLY A 249 9.11 -10.75 -5.16
N LYS A 250 9.21 -11.86 -5.91
CA LYS A 250 9.97 -11.93 -7.15
C LYS A 250 9.02 -12.11 -8.32
N ILE A 251 9.43 -11.63 -9.49
CA ILE A 251 8.71 -11.79 -10.75
C ILE A 251 9.49 -12.79 -11.60
N GLU A 252 8.77 -13.72 -12.23
CA GLU A 252 9.29 -14.62 -13.28
C GLU A 252 8.79 -14.18 -14.65
#